data_82b8eee95079df44e515d9a6358d6d1d
#
_entry.id   82b8eee95079df44e515d9a6358d6d1d
#
_cell.length_a   1.000
_cell.length_b   1.000
_cell.length_c   1.000
_cell.angle_alpha   90.00
_cell.angle_beta   90.00
_cell.angle_gamma   90.00
#
_symmetry.space_group_name_H-M   'P 1'
#
loop_
_entity.id
_entity.type
_entity.pdbx_description
1 polymer ?
#
loop_
_entity_poly.entity_id
_entity_poly.type
_entity_poly.pdbx_seq_one_letter_code
_entity_poly.pdbx_strand_id
1 'polypeptide(L)'
;MTGSIEQGSSQTHGNTHILHFLVRLPRPLETVWPALATADGLCGWFGAVDVLEPRLGGVIGLPGLGAGQVTAWDVERVAEYTVESGGRMRFHLEHDDAGGTALRFTHEFQGEGETESRWRARFEQLIRQAERGA
;
A
#
# COMPACT_ATOMS: atom_id res chain seq x y z
N MET A 1 10.44 -14.10 13.35
CA MET A 1 9.46 -14.20 12.24
C MET A 1 9.87 -13.27 11.13
N THR A 2 9.83 -13.73 9.90
CA THR A 2 10.13 -12.93 8.73
C THR A 2 8.87 -12.67 7.94
N GLY A 3 8.85 -11.56 7.21
CA GLY A 3 7.74 -11.27 6.31
C GLY A 3 7.84 -12.07 5.02
N SER A 4 6.79 -12.09 4.26
CA SER A 4 6.75 -12.75 2.96
C SER A 4 5.83 -12.01 2.02
N ILE A 5 6.02 -12.24 0.73
CA ILE A 5 5.18 -11.66 -0.31
C ILE A 5 4.63 -12.80 -1.15
N GLU A 6 3.29 -12.84 -1.27
CA GLU A 6 2.62 -13.75 -2.18
C GLU A 6 1.90 -12.91 -3.22
N GLN A 7 2.22 -13.12 -4.46
CA GLN A 7 1.55 -12.41 -5.53
C GLN A 7 0.24 -13.12 -5.85
N GLY A 8 -0.86 -12.37 -5.77
CA GLY A 8 -2.16 -12.88 -6.17
C GLY A 8 -2.35 -12.83 -7.67
N SER A 9 -3.59 -13.01 -8.09
CA SER A 9 -3.92 -12.95 -9.51
C SER A 9 -3.78 -11.52 -10.03
N SER A 10 -3.42 -11.39 -11.31
CA SER A 10 -3.52 -10.12 -12.01
C SER A 10 -4.56 -10.28 -13.11
N GLN A 11 -5.32 -9.22 -13.36
CA GLN A 11 -6.39 -9.23 -14.34
C GLN A 11 -6.25 -8.04 -15.25
N THR A 12 -6.65 -8.22 -16.51
CA THR A 12 -6.65 -7.13 -17.48
C THR A 12 -7.98 -7.14 -18.23
N HIS A 13 -8.67 -6.02 -18.23
CA HIS A 13 -9.91 -5.84 -18.96
C HIS A 13 -9.79 -4.59 -19.82
N GLY A 14 -9.55 -4.78 -21.12
CA GLY A 14 -9.28 -3.66 -22.00
C GLY A 14 -8.01 -2.94 -21.58
N ASN A 15 -8.15 -1.67 -21.17
CA ASN A 15 -7.03 -0.85 -20.72
C ASN A 15 -6.89 -0.78 -19.21
N THR A 16 -7.73 -1.52 -18.48
CA THR A 16 -7.72 -1.52 -17.00
C THR A 16 -6.98 -2.75 -16.50
N HIS A 17 -6.03 -2.52 -15.60
CA HIS A 17 -5.22 -3.57 -15.00
C HIS A 17 -5.46 -3.61 -13.49
N ILE A 18 -5.53 -4.81 -12.92
CA ILE A 18 -5.71 -5.00 -11.49
C ILE A 18 -4.65 -5.97 -10.99
N LEU A 19 -3.83 -5.52 -10.05
CA LEU A 19 -2.79 -6.34 -9.43
C LEU A 19 -3.17 -6.63 -7.98
N HIS A 20 -2.89 -7.85 -7.54
CA HIS A 20 -3.13 -8.26 -6.15
C HIS A 20 -1.85 -8.79 -5.53
N PHE A 21 -1.62 -8.42 -4.27
CA PHE A 21 -0.51 -8.96 -3.47
C PHE A 21 -1.02 -9.29 -2.07
N LEU A 22 -0.45 -10.33 -1.48
CA LEU A 22 -0.59 -10.60 -0.05
C LEU A 22 0.79 -10.49 0.57
N VAL A 23 0.94 -9.55 1.49
CA VAL A 23 2.21 -9.29 2.16
C VAL A 23 2.03 -9.58 3.64
N ARG A 24 2.88 -10.46 4.18
CA ARG A 24 2.87 -10.78 5.61
C ARG A 24 3.97 -10.01 6.29
N LEU A 25 3.61 -9.31 7.36
CA LEU A 25 4.52 -8.42 8.07
C LEU A 25 4.66 -8.91 9.51
N PRO A 26 5.89 -8.92 10.05
CA PRO A 26 6.16 -9.49 11.38
C PRO A 26 5.88 -8.51 12.52
N ARG A 27 4.86 -7.68 12.39
CA ARG A 27 4.50 -6.67 13.39
C ARG A 27 2.98 -6.59 13.50
N PRO A 28 2.46 -6.17 14.66
CA PRO A 28 1.02 -6.03 14.83
C PRO A 28 0.44 -4.86 14.04
N LEU A 29 -0.87 -4.84 13.88
CA LEU A 29 -1.59 -3.85 13.09
C LEU A 29 -1.25 -2.41 13.47
N GLU A 30 -1.23 -2.12 14.77
CA GLU A 30 -0.99 -0.78 15.25
C GLU A 30 0.42 -0.27 14.93
N THR A 31 1.37 -1.19 14.73
CA THR A 31 2.73 -0.83 14.32
C THR A 31 2.83 -0.65 12.81
N VAL A 32 2.08 -1.45 12.05
CA VAL A 32 2.11 -1.41 10.59
C VAL A 32 1.33 -0.23 10.04
N TRP A 33 0.20 0.11 10.67
CA TRP A 33 -0.69 1.15 10.18
C TRP A 33 0.00 2.47 9.83
N PRO A 34 0.88 3.03 10.69
CA PRO A 34 1.54 4.30 10.34
C PRO A 34 2.40 4.23 9.08
N ALA A 35 2.93 3.06 8.73
CA ALA A 35 3.72 2.92 7.50
C ALA A 35 2.87 3.09 6.24
N LEU A 36 1.57 2.88 6.35
CA LEU A 36 0.63 2.99 5.23
C LEU A 36 -0.18 4.29 5.28
N ALA A 37 -0.33 4.87 6.46
CA ALA A 37 -1.34 5.90 6.72
C ALA A 37 -0.75 7.28 7.03
N THR A 38 0.56 7.42 6.97
CA THR A 38 1.22 8.72 7.19
C THR A 38 2.20 9.01 6.06
N ALA A 39 2.46 10.29 5.83
CA ALA A 39 3.44 10.70 4.83
C ALA A 39 4.83 10.15 5.17
N ASP A 40 5.26 10.29 6.43
CA ASP A 40 6.55 9.78 6.87
C ASP A 40 6.66 8.27 6.71
N GLY A 41 5.60 7.55 7.06
CA GLY A 41 5.57 6.10 6.93
C GLY A 41 5.69 5.64 5.49
N LEU A 42 4.93 6.24 4.58
CA LEU A 42 5.00 5.93 3.16
C LEU A 42 6.36 6.27 2.56
N CYS A 43 6.99 7.36 3.00
CA CYS A 43 8.31 7.74 2.51
C CYS A 43 9.37 6.68 2.79
N GLY A 44 9.18 5.86 3.79
CA GLY A 44 10.16 4.83 4.17
C GLY A 44 10.22 3.65 3.22
N TRP A 45 9.18 3.39 2.45
CA TRP A 45 9.14 2.22 1.57
C TRP A 45 8.49 2.47 0.22
N PHE A 46 7.50 3.34 0.16
CA PHE A 46 6.76 3.58 -1.08
C PHE A 46 7.47 4.61 -1.96
N GLY A 47 7.83 5.75 -1.40
CA GLY A 47 8.46 6.83 -2.11
C GLY A 47 8.02 8.17 -1.55
N ALA A 48 8.45 9.25 -2.18
CA ALA A 48 8.16 10.59 -1.70
C ALA A 48 6.64 10.86 -1.66
N VAL A 49 6.21 11.55 -0.61
CA VAL A 49 4.83 11.98 -0.44
C VAL A 49 4.84 13.45 -0.09
N ASP A 50 4.17 14.27 -0.89
CA ASP A 50 4.09 15.72 -0.65
C ASP A 50 3.13 16.05 0.48
N VAL A 51 1.98 15.40 0.47
CA VAL A 51 0.92 15.66 1.45
C VAL A 51 0.07 14.40 1.60
N LEU A 52 -0.39 14.18 2.81
CA LEU A 52 -1.39 13.15 3.10
C LEU A 52 -2.27 13.62 4.24
N GLU A 53 -3.51 13.89 3.94
CA GLU A 53 -4.51 14.18 4.96
C GLU A 53 -5.17 12.88 5.39
N PRO A 54 -5.00 12.46 6.64
CA PRO A 54 -5.38 11.11 7.09
C PRO A 54 -6.87 10.99 7.42
N ARG A 55 -7.71 11.12 6.41
CA ARG A 55 -9.15 11.01 6.55
C ARG A 55 -9.80 10.76 5.20
N LEU A 56 -10.99 10.19 5.22
CA LEU A 56 -11.78 9.99 4.00
C LEU A 56 -12.00 11.34 3.31
N GLY A 57 -11.75 11.39 2.01
CA GLY A 57 -11.86 12.61 1.25
C GLY A 57 -10.66 13.55 1.39
N GLY A 58 -9.69 13.19 2.21
CA GLY A 58 -8.48 13.99 2.37
C GLY A 58 -7.64 14.01 1.12
N VAL A 59 -6.75 14.99 1.02
CA VAL A 59 -5.87 15.15 -0.13
C VAL A 59 -4.63 14.28 0.05
N ILE A 60 -4.18 13.66 -1.04
CA ILE A 60 -2.88 13.00 -1.12
C ILE A 60 -2.15 13.51 -2.36
N GLY A 61 -0.85 13.79 -2.22
CA GLY A 61 0.00 14.20 -3.32
C GLY A 61 1.22 13.30 -3.40
N LEU A 62 1.41 12.65 -4.54
CA LEU A 62 2.52 11.74 -4.78
C LEU A 62 3.32 12.25 -5.98
N PRO A 63 4.57 12.73 -5.78
CA PRO A 63 5.39 13.20 -6.90
C PRO A 63 5.53 12.11 -7.96
N GLY A 64 5.26 12.48 -9.21
CA GLY A 64 5.29 11.55 -10.34
C GLY A 64 3.97 10.86 -10.61
N LEU A 65 3.08 10.75 -9.64
CA LEU A 65 1.75 10.13 -9.79
C LEU A 65 0.62 11.15 -9.72
N GLY A 66 0.90 12.33 -9.20
CA GLY A 66 -0.07 13.41 -9.16
C GLY A 66 -0.81 13.53 -7.84
N ALA A 67 -1.81 14.38 -7.84
CA ALA A 67 -2.67 14.60 -6.69
C ALA A 67 -3.86 13.65 -6.73
N GLY A 68 -4.44 13.39 -5.56
CA GLY A 68 -5.60 12.55 -5.46
C GLY A 68 -6.30 12.70 -4.13
N GLN A 69 -7.09 11.72 -3.79
CA GLN A 69 -7.89 11.71 -2.57
C GLN A 69 -7.80 10.38 -1.86
N VAL A 70 -8.00 10.43 -0.55
CA VAL A 70 -8.22 9.23 0.26
C VAL A 70 -9.65 8.75 -0.02
N THR A 71 -9.78 7.61 -0.66
CA THR A 71 -11.07 7.09 -1.12
C THR A 71 -11.65 5.98 -0.25
N ALA A 72 -10.87 5.47 0.72
CA ALA A 72 -11.38 4.63 1.79
C ALA A 72 -10.46 4.79 3.00
N TRP A 73 -11.05 4.83 4.18
CA TRP A 73 -10.30 5.06 5.42
C TRP A 73 -11.01 4.42 6.60
N ASP A 74 -10.35 3.41 7.17
CA ASP A 74 -10.80 2.75 8.38
C ASP A 74 -9.56 2.45 9.20
N VAL A 75 -9.36 3.16 10.29
CA VAL A 75 -8.13 3.13 11.07
C VAL A 75 -7.72 1.70 11.42
N GLU A 76 -6.46 1.38 11.10
CA GLU A 76 -5.85 0.08 11.32
C GLU A 76 -6.46 -1.06 10.48
N ARG A 77 -7.33 -0.73 9.52
CA ARG A 77 -7.93 -1.75 8.64
C ARG A 77 -7.77 -1.44 7.17
N VAL A 78 -8.13 -0.24 6.72
CA VAL A 78 -8.14 0.10 5.30
C VAL A 78 -7.60 1.50 5.08
N ALA A 79 -6.68 1.64 4.13
CA ALA A 79 -6.31 2.91 3.55
C ALA A 79 -6.35 2.75 2.03
N GLU A 80 -7.07 3.61 1.35
CA GLU A 80 -7.14 3.56 -0.10
C GLU A 80 -6.90 4.95 -0.67
N TYR A 81 -6.01 5.02 -1.63
CA TYR A 81 -5.63 6.27 -2.27
C TYR A 81 -5.90 6.18 -3.77
N THR A 82 -6.60 7.17 -4.31
CA THR A 82 -6.84 7.27 -5.75
C THR A 82 -6.16 8.53 -6.26
N VAL A 83 -5.21 8.37 -7.17
CA VAL A 83 -4.40 9.48 -7.69
C VAL A 83 -4.51 9.54 -9.21
N GLU A 84 -4.27 10.75 -9.77
CA GLU A 84 -4.52 11.02 -11.18
C GLU A 84 -3.81 10.06 -12.13
N SER A 85 -2.51 9.84 -11.95
CA SER A 85 -1.72 9.00 -12.85
C SER A 85 -1.42 7.62 -12.29
N GLY A 86 -1.77 7.36 -11.03
CA GLY A 86 -1.44 6.11 -10.37
C GLY A 86 -2.61 5.16 -10.18
N GLY A 87 -3.84 5.64 -10.42
CA GLY A 87 -5.03 4.82 -10.20
C GLY A 87 -5.36 4.65 -8.73
N ARG A 88 -5.97 3.54 -8.40
CA ARG A 88 -6.47 3.27 -7.05
C ARG A 88 -5.60 2.21 -6.37
N MET A 89 -5.07 2.57 -5.22
CA MET A 89 -4.22 1.70 -4.42
C MET A 89 -4.91 1.44 -3.09
N ARG A 90 -5.32 0.20 -2.84
CA ARG A 90 -6.04 -0.17 -1.62
C ARG A 90 -5.19 -1.07 -0.74
N PHE A 91 -5.01 -0.67 0.49
CA PHE A 91 -4.28 -1.41 1.51
C PHE A 91 -5.27 -1.89 2.56
N HIS A 92 -5.46 -3.19 2.67
CA HIS A 92 -6.37 -3.80 3.64
C HIS A 92 -5.56 -4.66 4.61
N LEU A 93 -5.68 -4.35 5.89
CA LEU A 93 -4.93 -5.02 6.95
C LEU A 93 -5.82 -5.97 7.73
N GLU A 94 -5.26 -7.14 8.05
CA GLU A 94 -5.91 -8.15 8.90
C GLU A 94 -4.88 -8.68 9.89
N HIS A 95 -5.36 -9.18 11.04
CA HIS A 95 -4.49 -9.90 11.95
C HIS A 95 -4.01 -11.19 11.30
N ASP A 96 -2.72 -11.49 11.50
CA ASP A 96 -2.14 -12.77 11.13
C ASP A 96 -2.13 -13.64 12.39
N ASP A 97 -2.40 -14.94 12.23
CA ASP A 97 -2.45 -15.90 13.34
C ASP A 97 -1.16 -15.95 14.16
N ALA A 98 -0.04 -15.57 13.55
CA ALA A 98 1.26 -15.57 14.23
C ALA A 98 1.56 -14.27 15.00
N GLY A 99 0.58 -13.39 15.17
CA GLY A 99 0.77 -12.12 15.87
C GLY A 99 1.26 -10.99 15.00
N GLY A 100 1.39 -11.22 13.70
CA GLY A 100 1.77 -10.19 12.73
C GLY A 100 0.55 -9.61 12.03
N THR A 101 0.79 -9.10 10.84
CA THR A 101 -0.23 -8.46 10.01
C THR A 101 -0.20 -9.05 8.60
N ALA A 102 -1.38 -9.34 8.06
CA ALA A 102 -1.53 -9.68 6.66
C ALA A 102 -2.04 -8.42 5.94
N LEU A 103 -1.28 -7.97 4.95
CA LEU A 103 -1.66 -6.84 4.10
C LEU A 103 -2.14 -7.38 2.76
N ARG A 104 -3.40 -7.13 2.45
CA ARG A 104 -3.96 -7.43 1.14
C ARG A 104 -3.96 -6.15 0.34
N PHE A 105 -3.20 -6.14 -0.73
CA PHE A 105 -3.02 -4.96 -1.58
C PHE A 105 -3.65 -5.17 -2.94
N THR A 106 -4.38 -4.16 -3.40
CA THR A 106 -4.97 -4.14 -4.74
C THR A 106 -4.61 -2.84 -5.42
N HIS A 107 -4.09 -2.92 -6.63
CA HIS A 107 -3.78 -1.75 -7.44
C HIS A 107 -4.54 -1.84 -8.75
N GLU A 108 -5.47 -0.91 -8.97
CA GLU A 108 -6.22 -0.81 -10.21
C GLU A 108 -5.80 0.46 -10.95
N PHE A 109 -5.38 0.30 -12.20
CA PHE A 109 -4.90 1.43 -12.98
C PHE A 109 -5.20 1.21 -14.45
N GLN A 110 -5.15 2.29 -15.24
CA GLN A 110 -5.38 2.24 -16.68
C GLN A 110 -4.09 2.53 -17.43
N GLY A 111 -3.94 1.88 -18.60
CA GLY A 111 -2.80 2.08 -19.46
C GLY A 111 -1.52 1.51 -18.88
N GLU A 112 -0.41 2.20 -19.15
CA GLU A 112 0.87 1.83 -18.57
C GLU A 112 0.94 2.33 -17.15
N GLY A 113 1.41 1.50 -16.26
CA GLY A 113 1.50 1.86 -14.84
C GLY A 113 2.61 1.10 -14.15
N GLU A 114 2.46 0.95 -12.84
CA GLU A 114 3.43 0.25 -12.04
C GLU A 114 3.47 -1.23 -12.42
N THR A 115 4.67 -1.77 -12.51
CA THR A 115 4.85 -3.19 -12.78
C THR A 115 4.80 -3.99 -11.49
N GLU A 116 4.52 -5.30 -11.62
CA GLU A 116 4.53 -6.19 -10.48
C GLU A 116 5.88 -6.21 -9.77
N SER A 117 6.98 -6.17 -10.53
CA SER A 117 8.31 -6.19 -9.95
C SER A 117 8.62 -4.91 -9.14
N ARG A 118 8.09 -3.77 -9.56
CA ARG A 118 8.25 -2.52 -8.79
C ARG A 118 7.51 -2.58 -7.46
N TRP A 119 6.29 -3.10 -7.48
CA TRP A 119 5.52 -3.28 -6.25
C TRP A 119 6.18 -4.30 -5.32
N ARG A 120 6.68 -5.39 -5.88
CA ARG A 120 7.40 -6.40 -5.10
C ARG A 120 8.61 -5.77 -4.41
N ALA A 121 9.39 -4.96 -5.12
CA ALA A 121 10.55 -4.29 -4.54
C ALA A 121 10.16 -3.36 -3.39
N ARG A 122 9.05 -2.63 -3.54
CA ARG A 122 8.53 -1.76 -2.49
C ARG A 122 8.09 -2.56 -1.27
N PHE A 123 7.40 -3.67 -1.48
CA PHE A 123 6.95 -4.51 -0.37
C PHE A 123 8.12 -5.19 0.33
N GLU A 124 9.17 -5.54 -0.39
CA GLU A 124 10.38 -6.05 0.24
C GLU A 124 11.00 -4.99 1.17
N GLN A 125 10.98 -3.73 0.75
CA GLN A 125 11.46 -2.64 1.59
C GLN A 125 10.55 -2.44 2.82
N LEU A 126 9.24 -2.56 2.64
CA LEU A 126 8.28 -2.47 3.74
C LEU A 126 8.53 -3.58 4.77
N ILE A 127 8.79 -4.80 4.31
CA ILE A 127 9.09 -5.92 5.19
C ILE A 127 10.39 -5.64 5.97
N ARG A 128 11.43 -5.16 5.31
CA ARG A 128 12.70 -4.83 5.98
C ARG A 128 12.49 -3.73 7.03
N GLN A 129 11.67 -2.74 6.72
CA GLN A 129 11.34 -1.67 7.65
C GLN A 129 10.60 -2.24 8.88
N ALA A 130 9.65 -3.14 8.66
CA ALA A 130 8.91 -3.78 9.74
C ALA A 130 9.81 -4.66 10.60
N GLU A 131 10.75 -5.38 9.98
CA GLU A 131 11.68 -6.25 10.71
C GLU A 131 12.64 -5.45 11.59
N ARG A 132 13.08 -4.29 11.13
CA ARG A 132 13.93 -3.40 11.92
C ARG A 132 13.14 -2.66 12.98
N GLY A 133 11.85 -2.52 12.74
CA GLY A 133 10.98 -1.63 13.44
C GLY A 133 10.98 -1.87 14.92
N ALA A 134 10.90 -0.92 15.61
CA ALA A 134 11.01 -0.83 16.98
C ALA A 134 9.74 -0.39 17.61
#